data_5df868901cd0462aa75504cf76c7cbb3
#
_entry.id   5df868901cd0462aa75504cf76c7cbb3
#
_cell.length_a   1.000
_cell.length_b   1.000
_cell.length_c   1.000
_cell.angle_alpha   90.00
_cell.angle_beta   90.00
_cell.angle_gamma   90.00
#
_symmetry.space_group_name_H-M   'P 1'
#
loop_
_entity.id
_entity.type
_entity.pdbx_description
1 polymer ?
#
loop_
_entity_poly.entity_id
_entity_poly.type
_entity_poly.pdbx_seq_one_letter_code
_entity_poly.pdbx_strand_id
1 'polypeptide(L)'
;MVTVSLSVVEASDPDGLVHAAGRLGEKIGHLDTLMARQRQALADLRANWQGRAAAAAIAKAEANLDRQEELRARLQALQEALQSGGSHMSSTRRALLMLVQSLRATGWQVADDGSCSPPPYLPPVFTGLARAWTAVIRKLLAQYGEFDRSTAAAVTAALGGPVPQTPPGTLGDPRRLPGEETSPEDVNRWWDSLSQAEKDALIAEHPPELGNLNGIPAAVRDKVNQAVMNDDLSRVRDVAARNGVSENDVIADPARYGLSRADATRFHNARRTSEGLAHQRGANPKNPRPVMLWGYQPLADNGQGRAAIAIGNPDTAKNTAVIVPGTGSSVRDSWLADGHNDAIHLYEQSRLADPDDPTAVIMWMGYDAPDGFTDPRIAAPDLARAGGDLLAADVNGLAATHTGASHVTVIGHSYGSTTVADAFAGSGMRADDAVLIGSPGTDLARSAEDFHLDGGKVYVGAASTDPVSWIGMPGDLPAEVLNRTLGYPVGPDAGLGTDPAGDEFGSVRFRAEVAGEDGLDVHDHSHYYDLGSESMRAITEIASGNSDRLAGQDLLAEGRRQPHISTPDHIDLPFGGRVPLPHIDSDIPGSPAFIDPEVGRPGSSVTTDHDYKPTG
;
A
#
# COMPACT_ATOMS: atom_id res chain seq x y z
N MET A 1 -14.29 -30.06 8.09
CA MET A 1 -13.93 -28.66 8.33
C MET A 1 -14.98 -28.09 9.26
N VAL A 2 -14.60 -27.56 10.41
CA VAL A 2 -15.55 -26.84 11.27
C VAL A 2 -15.81 -25.52 10.56
N THR A 3 -17.01 -25.33 10.02
CA THR A 3 -17.45 -24.07 9.44
C THR A 3 -17.72 -23.10 10.57
N VAL A 4 -17.08 -21.95 10.58
CA VAL A 4 -17.35 -20.89 11.54
C VAL A 4 -18.77 -20.37 11.30
N SER A 5 -19.59 -20.26 12.35
CA SER A 5 -20.96 -19.74 12.25
C SER A 5 -21.01 -18.24 12.54
N LEU A 6 -22.11 -17.60 12.14
CA LEU A 6 -22.33 -16.18 12.38
C LEU A 6 -22.32 -15.85 13.89
N SER A 7 -22.94 -16.66 14.70
CA SER A 7 -22.98 -16.49 16.17
C SER A 7 -21.59 -16.55 16.80
N VAL A 8 -20.70 -17.40 16.29
CA VAL A 8 -19.30 -17.46 16.73
C VAL A 8 -18.57 -16.15 16.41
N VAL A 9 -18.75 -15.60 15.20
CA VAL A 9 -18.16 -14.34 14.82
C VAL A 9 -18.75 -13.17 15.63
N GLU A 10 -20.07 -13.16 15.84
CA GLU A 10 -20.75 -12.15 16.68
C GLU A 10 -20.18 -12.11 18.11
N ALA A 11 -19.88 -13.26 18.69
CA ALA A 11 -19.38 -13.40 20.06
C ALA A 11 -17.85 -13.22 20.20
N SER A 12 -17.10 -13.18 19.11
CA SER A 12 -15.63 -13.08 19.12
C SER A 12 -15.15 -11.68 19.47
N ASP A 13 -13.92 -11.59 20.01
CA ASP A 13 -13.22 -10.33 20.30
C ASP A 13 -11.80 -10.35 19.68
N PRO A 14 -11.67 -10.18 18.35
CA PRO A 14 -10.38 -10.13 17.73
C PRO A 14 -9.58 -8.85 18.06
N ASP A 15 -10.22 -7.75 18.45
CA ASP A 15 -9.53 -6.53 18.89
C ASP A 15 -8.72 -6.79 20.17
N GLY A 16 -9.13 -7.73 20.99
CA GLY A 16 -8.36 -8.21 22.14
C GLY A 16 -6.97 -8.76 21.77
N LEU A 17 -6.83 -9.37 20.57
CA LEU A 17 -5.53 -9.83 20.05
C LEU A 17 -4.63 -8.64 19.69
N VAL A 18 -5.17 -7.62 19.02
CA VAL A 18 -4.45 -6.39 18.67
C VAL A 18 -3.96 -5.66 19.94
N HIS A 19 -4.82 -5.52 20.95
CA HIS A 19 -4.42 -4.96 22.24
C HIS A 19 -3.34 -5.79 22.93
N ALA A 20 -3.38 -7.12 22.80
CA ALA A 20 -2.36 -7.99 23.35
C ALA A 20 -1.02 -7.81 22.63
N ALA A 21 -1.04 -7.65 21.30
CA ALA A 21 0.13 -7.34 20.50
C ALA A 21 0.78 -6.01 20.93
N GLY A 22 0.00 -4.94 21.11
CA GLY A 22 0.48 -3.65 21.60
C GLY A 22 1.20 -3.76 22.94
N ARG A 23 0.58 -4.43 23.93
CA ARG A 23 1.24 -4.67 25.23
C ARG A 23 2.52 -5.50 25.13
N LEU A 24 2.56 -6.43 24.17
CA LEU A 24 3.76 -7.24 23.92
C LEU A 24 4.89 -6.39 23.32
N GLY A 25 4.56 -5.48 22.40
CA GLY A 25 5.50 -4.51 21.81
C GLY A 25 6.17 -3.64 22.87
N GLU A 26 5.42 -3.13 23.84
CA GLU A 26 5.98 -2.39 24.98
C GLU A 26 7.01 -3.21 25.77
N LYS A 27 6.73 -4.51 25.97
CA LYS A 27 7.65 -5.43 26.68
C LYS A 27 8.91 -5.72 25.88
N ILE A 28 8.78 -5.86 24.56
CA ILE A 28 9.91 -6.02 23.64
C ILE A 28 10.81 -4.78 23.69
N GLY A 29 10.26 -3.56 23.59
CA GLY A 29 11.02 -2.32 23.71
C GLY A 29 11.75 -2.17 25.05
N HIS A 30 11.16 -2.65 26.15
CA HIS A 30 11.82 -2.69 27.44
C HIS A 30 12.99 -3.69 27.46
N LEU A 31 12.80 -4.88 26.89
CA LEU A 31 13.85 -5.89 26.74
C LEU A 31 15.03 -5.35 25.92
N ASP A 32 14.76 -4.68 24.80
CA ASP A 32 15.77 -4.04 23.95
C ASP A 32 16.63 -3.03 24.73
N THR A 33 16.00 -2.21 25.57
CA THR A 33 16.70 -1.26 26.44
C THR A 33 17.63 -1.96 27.42
N LEU A 34 17.21 -3.07 28.01
CA LEU A 34 18.03 -3.86 28.94
C LEU A 34 19.19 -4.54 28.22
N MET A 35 18.95 -5.10 27.04
CA MET A 35 19.98 -5.74 26.21
C MET A 35 21.04 -4.73 25.75
N ALA A 36 20.64 -3.51 25.36
CA ALA A 36 21.55 -2.45 24.99
C ALA A 36 22.49 -2.06 26.15
N ARG A 37 21.94 -1.91 27.37
CA ARG A 37 22.74 -1.66 28.59
C ARG A 37 23.71 -2.79 28.88
N GLN A 38 23.30 -4.03 28.68
CA GLN A 38 24.11 -5.22 28.91
C GLN A 38 25.27 -5.32 27.89
N ARG A 39 25.00 -4.99 26.60
CA ARG A 39 26.06 -4.89 25.57
C ARG A 39 27.09 -3.83 25.90
N GLN A 40 26.65 -2.66 26.39
CA GLN A 40 27.56 -1.60 26.82
C GLN A 40 28.43 -2.05 27.99
N ALA A 41 27.84 -2.64 29.04
CA ALA A 41 28.59 -3.15 30.19
C ALA A 41 29.60 -4.25 29.77
N LEU A 42 29.26 -5.09 28.80
CA LEU A 42 30.15 -6.11 28.25
C LEU A 42 31.33 -5.49 27.49
N ALA A 43 31.09 -4.42 26.71
CA ALA A 43 32.13 -3.66 26.03
C ALA A 43 33.11 -3.04 27.05
N ASP A 44 32.60 -2.46 28.12
CA ASP A 44 33.40 -1.86 29.21
C ASP A 44 34.24 -2.94 29.94
N LEU A 45 33.68 -4.12 30.19
CA LEU A 45 34.40 -5.28 30.75
C LEU A 45 35.56 -5.72 29.84
N ARG A 46 35.33 -5.83 28.54
CA ARG A 46 36.37 -6.19 27.57
C ARG A 46 37.51 -5.19 27.52
N ALA A 47 37.20 -3.91 27.66
CA ALA A 47 38.19 -2.82 27.66
C ALA A 47 39.06 -2.80 28.92
N ASN A 48 38.49 -3.15 30.09
CA ASN A 48 39.09 -2.89 31.38
C ASN A 48 39.49 -4.15 32.16
N TRP A 49 39.13 -5.35 31.73
CA TRP A 49 39.42 -6.59 32.45
C TRP A 49 40.02 -7.67 31.55
N GLN A 50 41.17 -8.23 31.93
CA GLN A 50 41.93 -9.24 31.17
C GLN A 50 42.23 -10.48 32.01
N GLY A 51 42.50 -11.60 31.34
CA GLY A 51 42.85 -12.87 31.97
C GLY A 51 41.75 -13.94 31.83
N ARG A 52 42.06 -15.15 32.33
CA ARG A 52 41.18 -16.33 32.14
C ARG A 52 39.81 -16.18 32.80
N ALA A 53 39.74 -15.51 33.94
CA ALA A 53 38.49 -15.22 34.62
C ALA A 53 37.62 -14.19 33.86
N ALA A 54 38.24 -13.16 33.27
CA ALA A 54 37.59 -12.21 32.41
C ALA A 54 37.01 -12.90 31.17
N ALA A 55 37.79 -13.71 30.47
CA ALA A 55 37.33 -14.45 29.30
C ALA A 55 36.13 -15.37 29.61
N ALA A 56 36.15 -16.08 30.75
CA ALA A 56 35.02 -16.91 31.16
C ALA A 56 33.77 -16.11 31.51
N ALA A 57 33.89 -14.94 32.17
CA ALA A 57 32.76 -14.08 32.49
C ALA A 57 32.16 -13.45 31.24
N ILE A 58 33.00 -12.98 30.30
CA ILE A 58 32.59 -12.42 29.02
C ILE A 58 31.81 -13.47 28.21
N ALA A 59 32.37 -14.67 28.05
CA ALA A 59 31.71 -15.76 27.30
C ALA A 59 30.32 -16.12 27.90
N LYS A 60 30.20 -16.11 29.23
CA LYS A 60 28.93 -16.37 29.90
C LYS A 60 27.92 -15.24 29.68
N ALA A 61 28.38 -13.98 29.67
CA ALA A 61 27.52 -12.82 29.41
C ALA A 61 27.06 -12.79 27.94
N GLU A 62 27.92 -13.13 26.99
CA GLU A 62 27.60 -13.30 25.58
C GLU A 62 26.52 -14.36 25.39
N ALA A 63 26.73 -15.57 25.91
CA ALA A 63 25.74 -16.66 25.84
C ALA A 63 24.39 -16.30 26.52
N ASN A 64 24.37 -15.33 27.42
CA ASN A 64 23.12 -14.81 27.99
C ASN A 64 22.45 -13.80 27.07
N LEU A 65 23.21 -12.93 26.41
CA LEU A 65 22.69 -12.01 25.39
C LEU A 65 22.09 -12.80 24.22
N ASP A 66 22.76 -13.84 23.72
CA ASP A 66 22.25 -14.70 22.64
C ASP A 66 20.88 -15.29 22.99
N ARG A 67 20.69 -15.76 24.23
CA ARG A 67 19.40 -16.27 24.70
C ARG A 67 18.33 -15.18 24.81
N GLN A 68 18.70 -13.97 25.14
CA GLN A 68 17.78 -12.84 25.20
C GLN A 68 17.37 -12.42 23.78
N GLU A 69 18.28 -12.44 22.81
CA GLU A 69 17.99 -12.19 21.39
C GLU A 69 17.02 -13.25 20.84
N GLU A 70 17.23 -14.52 21.15
CA GLU A 70 16.30 -15.60 20.79
C GLU A 70 14.90 -15.39 21.41
N LEU A 71 14.84 -15.00 22.69
CA LEU A 71 13.57 -14.71 23.34
C LEU A 71 12.88 -13.51 22.70
N ARG A 72 13.64 -12.45 22.41
CA ARG A 72 13.14 -11.25 21.72
C ARG A 72 12.51 -11.60 20.36
N ALA A 73 13.22 -12.38 19.53
CA ALA A 73 12.73 -12.81 18.23
C ALA A 73 11.39 -13.58 18.33
N ARG A 74 11.28 -14.50 19.31
CA ARG A 74 10.03 -15.23 19.56
C ARG A 74 8.89 -14.33 19.99
N LEU A 75 9.17 -13.34 20.86
CA LEU A 75 8.17 -12.38 21.32
C LEU A 75 7.71 -11.48 20.16
N GLN A 76 8.62 -11.10 19.28
CA GLN A 76 8.32 -10.32 18.09
C GLN A 76 7.43 -11.12 17.11
N ALA A 77 7.79 -12.35 16.78
CA ALA A 77 6.95 -13.22 15.96
C ALA A 77 5.54 -13.43 16.56
N LEU A 78 5.45 -13.56 17.89
CA LEU A 78 4.16 -13.63 18.57
C LEU A 78 3.36 -12.34 18.47
N GLN A 79 4.02 -11.18 18.63
CA GLN A 79 3.41 -9.87 18.46
C GLN A 79 2.83 -9.70 17.06
N GLU A 80 3.60 -10.00 16.03
CA GLU A 80 3.21 -9.92 14.63
C GLU A 80 2.02 -10.83 14.33
N ALA A 81 2.06 -12.08 14.79
CA ALA A 81 0.95 -13.02 14.62
C ALA A 81 -0.36 -12.53 15.27
N LEU A 82 -0.28 -11.94 16.46
CA LEU A 82 -1.44 -11.39 17.17
C LEU A 82 -1.94 -10.10 16.51
N GLN A 83 -1.04 -9.22 16.06
CA GLN A 83 -1.38 -7.97 15.41
C GLN A 83 -2.05 -8.21 14.07
N SER A 84 -1.39 -8.95 13.18
CA SER A 84 -1.90 -9.25 11.85
C SER A 84 -3.20 -10.06 11.91
N GLY A 85 -3.20 -11.17 12.65
CA GLY A 85 -4.39 -12.02 12.78
C GLY A 85 -5.57 -11.30 13.42
N GLY A 86 -5.33 -10.54 14.49
CA GLY A 86 -6.35 -9.73 15.16
C GLY A 86 -6.95 -8.69 14.24
N SER A 87 -6.13 -7.97 13.48
CA SER A 87 -6.58 -6.95 12.53
C SER A 87 -7.44 -7.56 11.41
N HIS A 88 -6.99 -8.64 10.77
CA HIS A 88 -7.75 -9.32 9.72
C HIS A 88 -9.08 -9.88 10.21
N MET A 89 -9.09 -10.48 11.40
CA MET A 89 -10.33 -10.99 11.99
C MET A 89 -11.29 -9.87 12.40
N SER A 90 -10.79 -8.74 12.94
CA SER A 90 -11.60 -7.58 13.32
C SER A 90 -12.26 -6.94 12.10
N SER A 91 -11.52 -6.76 11.02
CA SER A 91 -12.04 -6.16 9.79
C SER A 91 -13.09 -7.06 9.14
N THR A 92 -12.80 -8.37 9.00
CA THR A 92 -13.76 -9.34 8.45
C THR A 92 -15.03 -9.43 9.31
N ARG A 93 -14.87 -9.40 10.63
CA ARG A 93 -16.01 -9.37 11.59
C ARG A 93 -16.87 -8.13 11.37
N ARG A 94 -16.26 -6.94 11.30
CA ARG A 94 -16.99 -5.68 11.06
C ARG A 94 -17.74 -5.72 9.74
N ALA A 95 -17.09 -6.12 8.64
CA ALA A 95 -17.72 -6.23 7.33
C ALA A 95 -18.92 -7.20 7.33
N LEU A 96 -18.74 -8.38 7.95
CA LEU A 96 -19.80 -9.37 8.07
C LEU A 96 -20.98 -8.84 8.89
N LEU A 97 -20.71 -8.24 10.06
CA LEU A 97 -21.76 -7.76 10.95
C LEU A 97 -22.52 -6.57 10.36
N MET A 98 -21.83 -5.62 9.70
CA MET A 98 -22.48 -4.52 8.96
C MET A 98 -23.41 -5.04 7.88
N LEU A 99 -22.94 -6.00 7.05
CA LEU A 99 -23.77 -6.60 6.00
C LEU A 99 -24.99 -7.30 6.58
N VAL A 100 -24.81 -8.13 7.60
CA VAL A 100 -25.91 -8.86 8.25
C VAL A 100 -26.89 -7.91 8.89
N GLN A 101 -26.44 -6.85 9.55
CA GLN A 101 -27.27 -5.84 10.18
C GLN A 101 -28.07 -5.04 9.15
N SER A 102 -27.45 -4.65 8.04
CA SER A 102 -28.13 -3.98 6.91
C SER A 102 -29.21 -4.86 6.30
N LEU A 103 -28.92 -6.14 6.06
CA LEU A 103 -29.91 -7.10 5.56
C LEU A 103 -31.08 -7.29 6.53
N ARG A 104 -30.79 -7.46 7.82
CA ARG A 104 -31.83 -7.61 8.87
C ARG A 104 -32.69 -6.33 8.99
N ALA A 105 -32.10 -5.14 8.87
CA ALA A 105 -32.82 -3.85 8.91
C ALA A 105 -33.79 -3.69 7.75
N THR A 106 -33.50 -4.29 6.59
CA THR A 106 -34.38 -4.31 5.40
C THR A 106 -35.33 -5.52 5.36
N GLY A 107 -35.41 -6.29 6.45
CA GLY A 107 -36.36 -7.40 6.63
C GLY A 107 -35.88 -8.75 6.08
N TRP A 108 -34.62 -8.85 5.61
CA TRP A 108 -34.03 -10.13 5.22
C TRP A 108 -33.75 -11.00 6.45
N GLN A 109 -33.90 -12.29 6.31
CA GLN A 109 -33.55 -13.25 7.35
C GLN A 109 -32.18 -13.85 7.04
N VAL A 110 -31.23 -13.71 7.98
CA VAL A 110 -29.89 -14.30 7.87
C VAL A 110 -29.74 -15.34 8.98
N ALA A 111 -29.55 -16.58 8.56
CA ALA A 111 -29.38 -17.73 9.46
C ALA A 111 -27.90 -17.86 9.88
N ASP A 112 -27.65 -18.65 10.93
CA ASP A 112 -26.32 -18.84 11.55
C ASP A 112 -25.29 -19.48 10.59
N ASP A 113 -25.74 -20.23 9.59
CA ASP A 113 -24.88 -20.80 8.53
C ASP A 113 -24.59 -19.82 7.38
N GLY A 114 -25.01 -18.56 7.51
CA GLY A 114 -24.88 -17.53 6.51
C GLY A 114 -25.91 -17.58 5.38
N SER A 115 -26.92 -18.47 5.44
CA SER A 115 -27.98 -18.49 4.44
C SER A 115 -28.92 -17.29 4.60
N CYS A 116 -29.23 -16.62 3.48
CA CYS A 116 -30.06 -15.43 3.42
C CYS A 116 -31.40 -15.73 2.74
N SER A 117 -32.51 -15.26 3.32
CA SER A 117 -33.86 -15.43 2.77
C SER A 117 -34.54 -14.06 2.65
N PRO A 118 -35.26 -13.80 1.54
CA PRO A 118 -35.95 -12.53 1.35
C PRO A 118 -37.15 -12.39 2.29
N PRO A 119 -37.58 -11.17 2.59
CA PRO A 119 -38.86 -10.94 3.27
C PRO A 119 -40.03 -11.59 2.54
N PRO A 120 -41.07 -12.11 3.27
CA PRO A 120 -42.19 -12.83 2.65
C PRO A 120 -43.02 -12.03 1.65
N TYR A 121 -42.96 -10.70 1.73
CA TYR A 121 -43.68 -9.79 0.84
C TYR A 121 -42.97 -9.51 -0.49
N LEU A 122 -41.69 -9.96 -0.67
CA LEU A 122 -40.97 -9.77 -1.90
C LEU A 122 -41.30 -10.84 -2.96
N PRO A 123 -41.39 -10.48 -4.24
CA PRO A 123 -41.63 -11.41 -5.33
C PRO A 123 -40.53 -12.48 -5.45
N PRO A 124 -40.85 -13.67 -6.01
CA PRO A 124 -39.88 -14.78 -6.17
C PRO A 124 -38.62 -14.42 -6.98
N VAL A 125 -38.62 -13.35 -7.77
CA VAL A 125 -37.47 -12.85 -8.52
C VAL A 125 -36.28 -12.52 -7.60
N PHE A 126 -36.54 -12.19 -6.35
CA PHE A 126 -35.49 -11.87 -5.35
C PHE A 126 -34.77 -13.10 -4.79
N THR A 127 -35.16 -14.33 -5.16
CA THR A 127 -34.41 -15.55 -4.78
C THR A 127 -33.00 -15.59 -5.39
N GLY A 128 -32.78 -14.94 -6.54
CA GLY A 128 -31.45 -14.76 -7.12
C GLY A 128 -30.54 -13.92 -6.22
N LEU A 129 -31.06 -12.80 -5.72
CA LEU A 129 -30.36 -11.90 -4.79
C LEU A 129 -30.09 -12.59 -3.45
N ALA A 130 -31.03 -13.38 -2.93
CA ALA A 130 -30.83 -14.19 -1.73
C ALA A 130 -29.63 -15.15 -1.84
N ARG A 131 -29.47 -15.79 -3.00
CA ARG A 131 -28.32 -16.67 -3.28
C ARG A 131 -27.02 -15.87 -3.32
N ALA A 132 -27.02 -14.69 -3.93
CA ALA A 132 -25.84 -13.82 -3.99
C ALA A 132 -25.42 -13.40 -2.56
N TRP A 133 -26.34 -12.91 -1.73
CA TRP A 133 -26.03 -12.57 -0.33
C TRP A 133 -25.55 -13.77 0.48
N THR A 134 -26.19 -14.93 0.33
CA THR A 134 -25.72 -16.17 0.96
C THR A 134 -24.27 -16.48 0.57
N ALA A 135 -23.92 -16.32 -0.71
CA ALA A 135 -22.55 -16.59 -1.17
C ALA A 135 -21.54 -15.61 -0.53
N VAL A 136 -21.87 -14.31 -0.46
CA VAL A 136 -21.01 -13.30 0.16
C VAL A 136 -20.83 -13.57 1.66
N ILE A 137 -21.93 -13.79 2.40
CA ILE A 137 -21.87 -14.06 3.85
C ILE A 137 -21.04 -15.31 4.13
N ARG A 138 -21.27 -16.40 3.38
CA ARG A 138 -20.49 -17.64 3.55
C ARG A 138 -19.02 -17.47 3.20
N LYS A 139 -18.69 -16.62 2.21
CA LYS A 139 -17.31 -16.29 1.89
C LYS A 139 -16.65 -15.58 3.07
N LEU A 140 -17.30 -14.58 3.67
CA LEU A 140 -16.77 -13.86 4.83
C LEU A 140 -16.61 -14.78 6.06
N LEU A 141 -17.56 -15.66 6.33
CA LEU A 141 -17.46 -16.68 7.38
C LEU A 141 -16.27 -17.63 7.16
N ALA A 142 -16.08 -18.07 5.92
CA ALA A 142 -14.96 -18.93 5.55
C ALA A 142 -13.62 -18.21 5.69
N GLN A 143 -13.55 -16.95 5.29
CA GLN A 143 -12.37 -16.10 5.39
C GLN A 143 -12.01 -15.82 6.87
N TYR A 144 -12.99 -15.50 7.71
CA TYR A 144 -12.77 -15.36 9.15
C TYR A 144 -12.19 -16.65 9.76
N GLY A 145 -12.75 -17.82 9.41
CA GLY A 145 -12.23 -19.11 9.89
C GLY A 145 -10.85 -19.47 9.33
N GLU A 146 -10.45 -18.92 8.20
CA GLU A 146 -9.08 -19.05 7.68
C GLU A 146 -8.10 -18.20 8.49
N PHE A 147 -8.44 -16.94 8.75
CA PHE A 147 -7.62 -16.05 9.58
C PHE A 147 -7.47 -16.59 11.00
N ASP A 148 -8.53 -17.10 11.62
CA ASP A 148 -8.47 -17.72 12.94
C ASP A 148 -7.48 -18.91 12.96
N ARG A 149 -7.56 -19.80 11.96
CA ARG A 149 -6.65 -20.95 11.86
C ARG A 149 -5.20 -20.57 11.59
N SER A 150 -4.98 -19.60 10.69
CA SER A 150 -3.63 -19.14 10.35
C SER A 150 -2.99 -18.41 11.54
N THR A 151 -3.77 -17.58 12.25
CA THR A 151 -3.32 -16.92 13.48
C THR A 151 -2.97 -17.93 14.57
N ALA A 152 -3.84 -18.92 14.80
CA ALA A 152 -3.57 -19.97 15.77
C ALA A 152 -2.31 -20.79 15.44
N ALA A 153 -2.08 -21.05 14.15
CA ALA A 153 -0.87 -21.73 13.68
C ALA A 153 0.39 -20.87 13.89
N ALA A 154 0.33 -19.57 13.56
CA ALA A 154 1.44 -18.63 13.74
C ALA A 154 1.76 -18.43 15.24
N VAL A 155 0.76 -18.26 16.10
CA VAL A 155 0.94 -18.20 17.56
C VAL A 155 1.57 -19.49 18.10
N THR A 156 1.11 -20.64 17.62
CA THR A 156 1.67 -21.95 18.03
C THR A 156 3.12 -22.10 17.59
N ALA A 157 3.46 -21.66 16.37
CA ALA A 157 4.82 -21.64 15.86
C ALA A 157 5.72 -20.73 16.71
N ALA A 158 5.26 -19.52 17.04
CA ALA A 158 6.01 -18.58 17.87
C ALA A 158 6.25 -19.10 19.31
N LEU A 159 5.31 -19.86 19.87
CA LEU A 159 5.39 -20.37 21.24
C LEU A 159 6.10 -21.73 21.38
N GLY A 160 6.06 -22.58 20.40
CA GLY A 160 6.47 -23.98 20.55
C GLY A 160 7.14 -24.66 19.36
N GLY A 161 7.25 -23.97 18.22
CA GLY A 161 8.02 -24.50 17.09
C GLY A 161 9.52 -24.53 17.41
N PRO A 162 10.30 -25.50 16.88
CA PRO A 162 11.74 -25.35 16.92
C PRO A 162 12.10 -24.07 16.17
N VAL A 163 12.64 -23.08 16.89
CA VAL A 163 13.36 -21.98 16.24
C VAL A 163 14.44 -22.63 15.39
N PRO A 164 14.56 -22.32 14.11
CA PRO A 164 15.72 -22.73 13.36
C PRO A 164 16.95 -22.23 14.12
N GLN A 165 17.65 -23.12 14.80
CA GLN A 165 18.93 -22.80 15.44
C GLN A 165 19.93 -22.58 14.32
N THR A 166 20.08 -21.35 13.90
CA THR A 166 21.30 -20.94 13.21
C THR A 166 22.32 -20.67 14.32
N PRO A 167 23.35 -21.52 14.48
CA PRO A 167 24.40 -21.25 15.45
C PRO A 167 25.05 -19.92 15.09
N PRO A 168 25.32 -19.02 16.07
CA PRO A 168 26.12 -17.84 15.80
C PRO A 168 27.53 -18.32 15.39
N GLY A 169 27.92 -18.05 14.15
CA GLY A 169 29.28 -18.25 13.67
C GLY A 169 29.53 -19.40 12.70
N THR A 170 28.53 -20.16 12.28
CA THR A 170 28.61 -20.93 11.04
C THR A 170 27.76 -20.24 10.00
N LEU A 171 28.39 -19.56 9.08
CA LEU A 171 27.81 -19.25 7.78
C LEU A 171 27.31 -20.61 7.27
N GLY A 172 26.01 -20.86 7.35
CA GLY A 172 25.38 -22.00 6.71
C GLY A 172 25.79 -22.02 5.25
N ASP A 173 25.51 -23.09 4.54
CA ASP A 173 25.77 -23.15 3.11
C ASP A 173 25.45 -21.78 2.50
N PRO A 174 26.44 -21.04 1.96
CA PRO A 174 26.25 -19.70 1.43
C PRO A 174 25.19 -19.65 0.32
N ARG A 175 24.80 -20.81 -0.22
CA ARG A 175 23.74 -20.98 -1.20
C ARG A 175 22.34 -21.05 -0.62
N ARG A 176 22.18 -21.08 0.71
CA ARG A 176 20.85 -21.07 1.31
C ARG A 176 20.32 -19.63 1.31
N LEU A 177 19.17 -19.43 0.66
CA LEU A 177 18.46 -18.15 0.69
C LEU A 177 18.12 -17.76 2.13
N PRO A 178 18.26 -16.48 2.48
CA PRO A 178 17.71 -15.93 3.71
C PRO A 178 16.19 -16.22 3.80
N GLY A 179 15.70 -16.44 5.00
CA GLY A 179 14.26 -16.62 5.23
C GLY A 179 13.49 -15.31 5.02
N GLU A 180 12.17 -15.42 4.85
CA GLU A 180 11.27 -14.27 4.67
C GLU A 180 11.34 -13.26 5.82
N GLU A 181 11.69 -13.71 7.03
CA GLU A 181 11.88 -12.88 8.24
C GLU A 181 13.21 -12.12 8.28
N THR A 182 14.09 -12.30 7.28
CA THR A 182 15.41 -11.66 7.27
C THR A 182 15.27 -10.21 6.86
N SER A 183 15.85 -9.28 7.64
CA SER A 183 15.80 -7.86 7.29
C SER A 183 16.44 -7.59 5.92
N PRO A 184 15.94 -6.62 5.15
CA PRO A 184 16.55 -6.27 3.85
C PRO A 184 18.03 -5.94 3.94
N GLU A 185 18.47 -5.30 5.04
CA GLU A 185 19.87 -4.99 5.29
C GLU A 185 20.73 -6.25 5.52
N ASP A 186 20.16 -7.27 6.18
CA ASP A 186 20.84 -8.55 6.38
C ASP A 186 20.89 -9.37 5.08
N VAL A 187 19.81 -9.32 4.28
CA VAL A 187 19.77 -9.90 2.94
C VAL A 187 20.84 -9.26 2.05
N ASN A 188 20.95 -7.94 2.07
CA ASN A 188 21.94 -7.22 1.27
C ASN A 188 23.37 -7.56 1.72
N ARG A 189 23.64 -7.58 3.03
CA ARG A 189 24.95 -8.03 3.57
C ARG A 189 25.27 -9.47 3.20
N TRP A 190 24.31 -10.38 3.30
CA TRP A 190 24.48 -11.75 2.85
C TRP A 190 24.83 -11.80 1.36
N TRP A 191 24.05 -11.12 0.52
CA TRP A 191 24.28 -11.05 -0.92
C TRP A 191 25.68 -10.51 -1.25
N ASP A 192 26.12 -9.45 -0.59
CA ASP A 192 27.44 -8.85 -0.80
C ASP A 192 28.59 -9.75 -0.34
N SER A 193 28.35 -10.61 0.65
CA SER A 193 29.33 -11.58 1.13
C SER A 193 29.60 -12.73 0.15
N LEU A 194 28.70 -12.95 -0.84
CA LEU A 194 28.81 -14.04 -1.81
C LEU A 194 29.84 -13.74 -2.90
N SER A 195 30.59 -14.77 -3.30
CA SER A 195 31.40 -14.71 -4.52
C SER A 195 30.51 -14.63 -5.77
N GLN A 196 31.06 -14.15 -6.89
CA GLN A 196 30.31 -14.07 -8.14
C GLN A 196 29.78 -15.45 -8.59
N ALA A 197 30.55 -16.53 -8.39
CA ALA A 197 30.12 -17.87 -8.73
C ALA A 197 28.92 -18.35 -7.90
N GLU A 198 28.86 -17.97 -6.60
CA GLU A 198 27.72 -18.27 -5.73
C GLU A 198 26.49 -17.46 -6.12
N LYS A 199 26.67 -16.17 -6.44
CA LYS A 199 25.59 -15.32 -6.97
C LYS A 199 25.01 -15.90 -8.27
N ASP A 200 25.85 -16.31 -9.20
CA ASP A 200 25.41 -16.89 -10.47
C ASP A 200 24.69 -18.24 -10.27
N ALA A 201 25.12 -19.06 -9.30
CA ALA A 201 24.45 -20.30 -8.95
C ALA A 201 23.05 -20.04 -8.35
N LEU A 202 22.93 -19.10 -7.41
CA LEU A 202 21.64 -18.73 -6.81
C LEU A 202 20.67 -18.16 -7.85
N ILE A 203 21.14 -17.33 -8.77
CA ILE A 203 20.34 -16.80 -9.89
C ILE A 203 19.80 -17.94 -10.77
N ALA A 204 20.55 -19.03 -10.93
CA ALA A 204 20.14 -20.17 -11.74
C ALA A 204 19.21 -21.14 -10.98
N GLU A 205 19.42 -21.31 -9.67
CA GLU A 205 18.74 -22.33 -8.85
C GLU A 205 17.43 -21.82 -8.22
N HIS A 206 17.34 -20.50 -7.87
CA HIS A 206 16.24 -19.92 -7.11
C HIS A 206 15.71 -18.59 -7.71
N PRO A 207 15.44 -18.50 -9.02
CA PRO A 207 15.09 -17.23 -9.63
C PRO A 207 13.78 -16.62 -9.08
N PRO A 208 12.66 -17.36 -8.83
CA PRO A 208 11.43 -16.74 -8.35
C PRO A 208 11.57 -16.11 -6.96
N GLU A 209 12.24 -16.80 -6.05
CA GLU A 209 12.44 -16.34 -4.67
C GLU A 209 13.41 -15.15 -4.65
N LEU A 210 14.54 -15.26 -5.36
CA LEU A 210 15.57 -14.23 -5.39
C LEU A 210 15.06 -12.92 -6.03
N GLY A 211 14.23 -13.03 -7.06
CA GLY A 211 13.68 -11.87 -7.78
C GLY A 211 12.72 -11.01 -6.94
N ASN A 212 12.16 -11.56 -5.87
CA ASN A 212 11.22 -10.86 -4.99
C ASN A 212 11.74 -10.69 -3.55
N LEU A 213 13.01 -11.05 -3.31
CA LEU A 213 13.62 -10.91 -1.99
C LEU A 213 14.13 -9.48 -1.78
N ASN A 214 13.57 -8.77 -0.79
CA ASN A 214 13.98 -7.41 -0.44
C ASN A 214 15.41 -7.40 0.09
N GLY A 215 16.22 -6.40 -0.34
CA GLY A 215 17.66 -6.35 -0.09
C GLY A 215 18.52 -6.92 -1.22
N ILE A 216 17.93 -7.50 -2.26
CA ILE A 216 18.64 -7.86 -3.50
C ILE A 216 18.66 -6.66 -4.45
N PRO A 217 19.83 -6.29 -5.04
CA PRO A 217 19.94 -5.16 -5.96
C PRO A 217 18.96 -5.22 -7.14
N ALA A 218 18.40 -4.07 -7.52
CA ALA A 218 17.39 -3.95 -8.57
C ALA A 218 17.80 -4.57 -9.90
N ALA A 219 19.07 -4.44 -10.28
CA ALA A 219 19.60 -5.05 -11.51
C ALA A 219 19.61 -6.58 -11.47
N VAL A 220 19.77 -7.18 -10.29
CA VAL A 220 19.70 -8.65 -10.10
C VAL A 220 18.23 -9.09 -10.13
N ARG A 221 17.35 -8.38 -9.39
CA ARG A 221 15.90 -8.62 -9.43
C ARG A 221 15.36 -8.57 -10.85
N ASP A 222 15.74 -7.55 -11.63
CA ASP A 222 15.37 -7.42 -13.03
C ASP A 222 15.76 -8.64 -13.86
N LYS A 223 17.03 -9.05 -13.76
CA LYS A 223 17.56 -10.21 -14.51
C LYS A 223 16.79 -11.49 -14.21
N VAL A 224 16.54 -11.78 -12.94
CA VAL A 224 15.87 -13.03 -12.54
C VAL A 224 14.35 -12.97 -12.81
N ASN A 225 13.71 -11.84 -12.56
CA ASN A 225 12.28 -11.69 -12.83
C ASN A 225 11.96 -11.76 -14.32
N GLN A 226 12.78 -11.15 -15.18
CA GLN A 226 12.63 -11.31 -16.63
C GLN A 226 12.86 -12.74 -17.08
N ALA A 227 13.81 -13.49 -16.47
CA ALA A 227 14.00 -14.89 -16.79
C ALA A 227 12.78 -15.75 -16.42
N VAL A 228 12.20 -15.55 -15.23
CA VAL A 228 10.96 -16.22 -14.79
C VAL A 228 9.78 -15.88 -15.70
N MET A 229 9.59 -14.60 -16.01
CA MET A 229 8.53 -14.14 -16.92
C MET A 229 8.67 -14.76 -18.31
N ASN A 230 9.89 -14.84 -18.85
CA ASN A 230 10.14 -15.44 -20.15
C ASN A 230 9.92 -16.97 -20.13
N ASP A 231 10.22 -17.68 -19.03
CA ASP A 231 9.87 -19.09 -18.87
C ASP A 231 8.34 -19.30 -18.89
N ASP A 232 7.59 -18.47 -18.15
CA ASP A 232 6.13 -18.50 -18.14
C ASP A 232 5.54 -18.27 -19.54
N LEU A 233 6.11 -17.37 -20.34
CA LEU A 233 5.72 -17.14 -21.72
C LEU A 233 6.08 -18.33 -22.62
N SER A 234 7.30 -18.85 -22.51
CA SER A 234 7.83 -19.91 -23.35
C SER A 234 7.05 -21.21 -23.18
N ARG A 235 6.66 -21.54 -21.96
CA ARG A 235 5.91 -22.74 -21.60
C ARG A 235 4.64 -22.94 -22.46
N VAL A 236 3.85 -21.89 -22.65
CA VAL A 236 2.65 -21.94 -23.50
C VAL A 236 3.00 -21.86 -24.98
N ARG A 237 3.93 -21.00 -25.37
CA ARG A 237 4.39 -20.84 -26.76
C ARG A 237 4.94 -22.14 -27.33
N ASP A 238 5.76 -22.86 -26.59
CA ASP A 238 6.34 -24.13 -27.01
C ASP A 238 5.28 -25.22 -27.17
N VAL A 239 4.27 -25.22 -26.29
CA VAL A 239 3.13 -26.15 -26.41
C VAL A 239 2.28 -25.81 -27.64
N ALA A 240 1.99 -24.56 -27.86
CA ALA A 240 1.27 -24.09 -29.04
C ALA A 240 1.98 -24.49 -30.36
N ALA A 241 3.29 -24.21 -30.42
CA ALA A 241 4.12 -24.54 -31.57
C ALA A 241 4.19 -26.04 -31.84
N ARG A 242 4.37 -26.87 -30.81
CA ARG A 242 4.44 -28.35 -30.94
C ARG A 242 3.12 -28.96 -31.43
N ASN A 243 1.98 -28.32 -31.10
CA ASN A 243 0.66 -28.81 -31.46
C ASN A 243 0.10 -28.13 -32.73
N GLY A 244 0.78 -27.13 -33.29
CA GLY A 244 0.32 -26.40 -34.48
C GLY A 244 -0.98 -25.60 -34.23
N VAL A 245 -1.16 -25.07 -33.00
CA VAL A 245 -2.31 -24.28 -32.55
C VAL A 245 -1.89 -22.90 -32.08
N SER A 246 -2.84 -22.00 -31.87
CA SER A 246 -2.53 -20.68 -31.28
C SER A 246 -2.29 -20.77 -29.76
N GLU A 247 -1.59 -19.79 -29.20
CA GLU A 247 -1.44 -19.63 -27.75
C GLU A 247 -2.81 -19.50 -27.07
N ASN A 248 -3.76 -18.80 -27.72
CA ASN A 248 -5.13 -18.65 -27.20
C ASN A 248 -5.88 -19.99 -27.12
N ASP A 249 -5.68 -20.92 -28.08
CA ASP A 249 -6.27 -22.25 -28.01
C ASP A 249 -5.73 -23.05 -26.82
N VAL A 250 -4.42 -22.89 -26.53
CA VAL A 250 -3.77 -23.57 -25.39
C VAL A 250 -4.30 -23.03 -24.06
N ILE A 251 -4.40 -21.71 -23.89
CA ILE A 251 -4.87 -21.12 -22.62
C ILE A 251 -6.39 -21.27 -22.41
N ALA A 252 -7.18 -21.45 -23.47
CA ALA A 252 -8.61 -21.72 -23.37
C ALA A 252 -8.92 -23.11 -22.79
N ASP A 253 -8.09 -24.11 -23.08
CA ASP A 253 -8.20 -25.47 -22.54
C ASP A 253 -6.79 -26.03 -22.20
N PRO A 254 -6.12 -25.51 -21.18
CA PRO A 254 -4.74 -25.87 -20.88
C PRO A 254 -4.59 -27.36 -20.54
N ALA A 255 -5.59 -27.97 -19.92
CA ALA A 255 -5.56 -29.39 -19.55
C ALA A 255 -5.43 -30.31 -20.75
N ARG A 256 -6.06 -29.97 -21.89
CA ARG A 256 -5.96 -30.69 -23.17
C ARG A 256 -4.51 -30.79 -23.67
N TYR A 257 -3.70 -29.81 -23.33
CA TYR A 257 -2.31 -29.70 -23.79
C TYR A 257 -1.28 -30.02 -22.67
N GLY A 258 -1.76 -30.62 -21.57
CA GLY A 258 -0.90 -31.03 -20.45
C GLY A 258 -0.42 -29.90 -19.54
N LEU A 259 -1.10 -28.73 -19.60
CA LEU A 259 -0.84 -27.59 -18.75
C LEU A 259 -1.92 -27.45 -17.66
N SER A 260 -1.60 -26.77 -16.59
CA SER A 260 -2.54 -26.41 -15.52
C SER A 260 -3.23 -25.07 -15.80
N ARG A 261 -4.31 -24.79 -15.07
CA ARG A 261 -4.92 -23.44 -15.07
C ARG A 261 -3.93 -22.37 -14.56
N ALA A 262 -3.07 -22.72 -13.60
CA ALA A 262 -2.04 -21.83 -13.11
C ALA A 262 -1.02 -21.46 -14.21
N ASP A 263 -0.68 -22.38 -15.13
CA ASP A 263 0.19 -22.07 -16.26
C ASP A 263 -0.47 -21.08 -17.22
N ALA A 264 -1.77 -21.21 -17.46
CA ALA A 264 -2.53 -20.24 -18.26
C ALA A 264 -2.57 -18.85 -17.59
N THR A 265 -2.75 -18.80 -16.26
CA THR A 265 -2.71 -17.54 -15.50
C THR A 265 -1.32 -16.91 -15.54
N ARG A 266 -0.24 -17.69 -15.31
CA ARG A 266 1.14 -17.21 -15.44
C ARG A 266 1.40 -16.62 -16.82
N PHE A 267 1.02 -17.33 -17.86
CA PHE A 267 1.19 -16.85 -19.24
C PHE A 267 0.47 -15.54 -19.49
N HIS A 268 -0.79 -15.42 -19.03
CA HIS A 268 -1.55 -14.18 -19.17
C HIS A 268 -0.87 -13.01 -18.50
N ASN A 269 -0.49 -13.16 -17.21
CA ASN A 269 0.14 -12.10 -16.44
C ASN A 269 1.58 -11.80 -16.92
N ALA A 270 2.32 -12.81 -17.40
CA ALA A 270 3.61 -12.63 -18.04
C ALA A 270 3.50 -11.79 -19.32
N ARG A 271 2.48 -12.04 -20.13
CA ARG A 271 2.22 -11.25 -21.34
C ARG A 271 1.90 -9.80 -20.98
N ARG A 272 1.01 -9.57 -20.00
CA ARG A 272 0.67 -8.21 -19.54
C ARG A 272 1.87 -7.47 -18.95
N THR A 273 2.69 -8.16 -18.16
CA THR A 273 3.95 -7.58 -17.63
C THR A 273 4.94 -7.26 -18.75
N SER A 274 5.07 -8.12 -19.74
CA SER A 274 5.93 -7.88 -20.93
C SER A 274 5.45 -6.70 -21.77
N GLU A 275 4.13 -6.55 -21.94
CA GLU A 275 3.50 -5.38 -22.58
C GLU A 275 3.81 -4.11 -21.78
N GLY A 276 3.70 -4.16 -20.45
CA GLY A 276 4.07 -3.07 -19.54
C GLY A 276 5.54 -2.66 -19.68
N LEU A 277 6.46 -3.61 -19.64
CA LEU A 277 7.90 -3.33 -19.84
C LEU A 277 8.18 -2.65 -21.20
N ALA A 278 7.51 -3.11 -22.26
CA ALA A 278 7.67 -2.54 -23.58
C ALA A 278 7.10 -1.11 -23.65
N HIS A 279 5.94 -0.87 -23.04
CA HIS A 279 5.30 0.43 -22.96
C HIS A 279 6.19 1.44 -22.20
N GLN A 280 6.63 1.07 -20.99
CA GLN A 280 7.49 1.93 -20.16
C GLN A 280 8.84 2.22 -20.82
N ARG A 281 9.39 1.26 -21.59
CA ARG A 281 10.64 1.45 -22.34
C ARG A 281 10.49 2.46 -23.48
N GLY A 282 9.32 2.53 -24.09
CA GLY A 282 8.99 3.38 -25.22
C GLY A 282 9.36 2.79 -26.58
N ALA A 283 8.73 3.33 -27.61
CA ALA A 283 8.84 2.83 -28.98
C ALA A 283 10.15 3.26 -29.71
N ASN A 284 10.89 4.21 -29.17
CA ASN A 284 12.12 4.70 -29.83
C ASN A 284 13.32 3.82 -29.50
N PRO A 285 13.79 2.94 -30.42
CA PRO A 285 14.91 2.05 -30.16
C PRO A 285 16.28 2.78 -30.07
N LYS A 286 16.35 4.05 -30.47
CA LYS A 286 17.57 4.85 -30.38
C LYS A 286 17.73 5.55 -29.03
N ASN A 287 16.65 5.72 -28.31
CA ASN A 287 16.65 6.33 -26.97
C ASN A 287 15.58 5.65 -26.09
N PRO A 288 15.75 4.36 -25.76
CA PRO A 288 14.83 3.67 -24.88
C PRO A 288 15.00 4.18 -23.45
N ARG A 289 13.90 4.31 -22.69
CA ARG A 289 14.00 4.51 -21.25
C ARG A 289 14.59 3.26 -20.60
N PRO A 290 15.48 3.39 -19.61
CA PRO A 290 15.98 2.26 -18.86
C PRO A 290 14.84 1.71 -17.97
N VAL A 291 14.41 0.47 -18.19
CA VAL A 291 13.36 -0.16 -17.40
C VAL A 291 13.85 -1.46 -16.79
N MET A 292 13.38 -1.75 -15.58
CA MET A 292 13.70 -2.95 -14.80
C MET A 292 12.41 -3.60 -14.30
N LEU A 293 12.31 -4.92 -14.40
CA LEU A 293 11.26 -5.71 -13.73
C LEU A 293 11.65 -5.93 -12.27
N TRP A 294 11.27 -4.98 -11.43
CA TRP A 294 11.69 -4.93 -10.03
C TRP A 294 10.99 -5.97 -9.14
N GLY A 295 9.76 -6.36 -9.48
CA GLY A 295 9.01 -7.41 -8.81
C GLY A 295 8.17 -8.21 -9.80
N TYR A 296 7.96 -9.53 -9.56
CA TYR A 296 7.15 -10.38 -10.41
C TYR A 296 6.61 -11.61 -9.67
N GLN A 297 5.31 -11.64 -9.43
CA GLN A 297 4.58 -12.73 -8.76
C GLN A 297 3.26 -13.01 -9.50
N PRO A 298 3.27 -13.73 -10.62
CA PRO A 298 2.14 -13.83 -11.54
C PRO A 298 0.91 -14.56 -11.01
N LEU A 299 1.01 -15.31 -9.92
CA LEU A 299 -0.10 -16.04 -9.30
C LEU A 299 -0.65 -15.38 -8.05
N ALA A 300 -0.06 -14.28 -7.58
CA ALA A 300 -0.52 -13.56 -6.41
C ALA A 300 -1.99 -13.10 -6.56
N ASP A 301 -2.63 -12.80 -5.45
CA ASP A 301 -3.97 -12.19 -5.38
C ASP A 301 -5.01 -12.94 -6.23
N ASN A 302 -5.13 -14.23 -5.99
CA ASN A 302 -6.05 -15.13 -6.70
C ASN A 302 -5.85 -15.12 -8.24
N GLY A 303 -4.62 -14.83 -8.71
CA GLY A 303 -4.25 -14.81 -10.11
C GLY A 303 -4.42 -13.44 -10.79
N GLN A 304 -4.65 -12.38 -10.04
CA GLN A 304 -4.53 -11.01 -10.55
C GLN A 304 -3.07 -10.63 -10.83
N GLY A 305 -2.16 -11.22 -10.06
CA GLY A 305 -0.72 -11.05 -10.18
C GLY A 305 -0.21 -9.78 -9.51
N ARG A 306 1.05 -9.83 -9.08
CA ARG A 306 1.80 -8.66 -8.62
C ARG A 306 3.02 -8.47 -9.49
N ALA A 307 3.31 -7.22 -9.85
CA ALA A 307 4.55 -6.86 -10.52
C ALA A 307 4.89 -5.39 -10.27
N ALA A 308 6.18 -5.07 -10.32
CA ALA A 308 6.64 -3.70 -10.22
C ALA A 308 7.67 -3.43 -11.32
N ILE A 309 7.49 -2.32 -12.03
CA ILE A 309 8.39 -1.87 -13.10
C ILE A 309 9.02 -0.55 -12.67
N ALA A 310 10.36 -0.51 -12.63
CA ALA A 310 11.10 0.72 -12.40
C ALA A 310 11.56 1.34 -13.73
N ILE A 311 11.35 2.63 -13.91
CA ILE A 311 11.99 3.45 -14.93
C ILE A 311 13.17 4.16 -14.25
N GLY A 312 14.38 3.90 -14.69
CA GLY A 312 15.59 4.26 -13.95
C GLY A 312 16.03 3.16 -13.00
N ASN A 313 17.21 3.33 -12.37
CA ASN A 313 17.72 2.39 -11.40
C ASN A 313 17.56 2.94 -9.97
N PRO A 314 16.66 2.39 -9.14
CA PRO A 314 16.43 2.91 -7.79
C PRO A 314 17.61 2.71 -6.84
N ASP A 315 18.55 1.78 -7.12
CA ASP A 315 19.74 1.57 -6.28
C ASP A 315 20.77 2.71 -6.42
N THR A 316 20.66 3.53 -7.47
CA THR A 316 21.66 4.58 -7.80
C THR A 316 21.06 5.94 -8.08
N ALA A 317 19.74 6.03 -8.23
CA ALA A 317 19.06 7.29 -8.46
C ALA A 317 19.05 8.13 -7.17
N LYS A 318 19.33 9.42 -7.28
CA LYS A 318 19.28 10.35 -6.14
C LYS A 318 17.89 10.39 -5.50
N ASN A 319 16.86 10.32 -6.33
CA ASN A 319 15.47 10.32 -5.91
C ASN A 319 14.76 9.06 -6.42
N THR A 320 13.82 8.53 -5.65
CA THR A 320 12.96 7.42 -6.08
C THR A 320 11.51 7.73 -5.75
N ALA A 321 10.65 7.73 -6.76
CA ALA A 321 9.21 7.86 -6.60
C ALA A 321 8.55 6.49 -6.78
N VAL A 322 7.66 6.10 -5.84
CA VAL A 322 6.90 4.85 -5.91
C VAL A 322 5.43 5.19 -6.11
N ILE A 323 4.86 4.81 -7.26
CA ILE A 323 3.46 5.06 -7.59
C ILE A 323 2.62 3.84 -7.21
N VAL A 324 1.64 4.06 -6.34
CA VAL A 324 0.69 3.06 -5.84
C VAL A 324 -0.70 3.36 -6.41
N PRO A 325 -1.25 2.49 -7.27
CA PRO A 325 -2.52 2.74 -7.92
C PRO A 325 -3.71 2.48 -7.01
N GLY A 326 -4.86 2.96 -7.44
CA GLY A 326 -6.15 2.76 -6.77
C GLY A 326 -6.99 1.62 -7.35
N THR A 327 -8.29 1.75 -7.13
CA THR A 327 -9.34 0.82 -7.55
C THR A 327 -9.31 0.52 -9.05
N GLY A 328 -9.56 -0.73 -9.42
CA GLY A 328 -9.60 -1.20 -10.81
C GLY A 328 -8.22 -1.50 -11.40
N SER A 329 -7.16 -1.42 -10.61
CA SER A 329 -5.79 -1.70 -11.06
C SER A 329 -5.39 -3.13 -10.77
N SER A 330 -4.83 -3.81 -11.76
CA SER A 330 -4.19 -5.13 -11.59
C SER A 330 -3.18 -5.40 -12.71
N VAL A 331 -2.27 -6.37 -12.50
CA VAL A 331 -1.39 -6.85 -13.58
C VAL A 331 -2.23 -7.50 -14.68
N ARG A 332 -3.22 -8.28 -14.27
CA ARG A 332 -4.14 -9.01 -15.16
C ARG A 332 -4.87 -8.07 -16.12
N ASP A 333 -5.31 -6.91 -15.65
CA ASP A 333 -6.09 -5.95 -16.42
C ASP A 333 -5.24 -4.84 -17.07
N SER A 334 -3.92 -5.09 -17.21
CA SER A 334 -2.97 -4.27 -17.97
C SER A 334 -2.57 -2.93 -17.36
N TRP A 335 -2.81 -2.68 -16.06
CA TRP A 335 -2.45 -1.38 -15.46
C TRP A 335 -1.00 -0.95 -15.74
N LEU A 336 -0.05 -1.89 -15.82
CA LEU A 336 1.36 -1.61 -16.12
C LEU A 336 1.61 -1.04 -17.54
N ALA A 337 0.67 -1.24 -18.47
CA ALA A 337 0.75 -0.74 -19.85
C ALA A 337 -0.27 0.38 -20.12
N ASP A 338 -1.46 0.25 -19.56
CA ASP A 338 -2.60 1.11 -19.85
C ASP A 338 -2.87 2.14 -18.71
N GLY A 339 -1.98 2.24 -17.72
CA GLY A 339 -2.09 3.12 -16.56
C GLY A 339 -1.70 4.58 -16.89
N HIS A 340 -2.34 5.18 -17.86
CA HIS A 340 -2.36 6.61 -18.17
C HIS A 340 -0.99 7.29 -18.37
N ASN A 341 0.10 6.56 -18.56
CA ASN A 341 1.47 7.08 -18.67
C ASN A 341 2.02 7.81 -17.42
N ASP A 342 1.38 7.67 -16.27
CA ASP A 342 1.72 8.40 -15.04
C ASP A 342 3.21 8.33 -14.69
N ALA A 343 3.76 7.11 -14.70
CA ALA A 343 5.18 6.92 -14.41
C ALA A 343 6.10 7.48 -15.50
N ILE A 344 5.67 7.43 -16.77
CA ILE A 344 6.41 8.03 -17.89
C ILE A 344 6.44 9.54 -17.73
N HIS A 345 5.28 10.15 -17.48
CA HIS A 345 5.16 11.58 -17.27
C HIS A 345 6.04 12.03 -16.10
N LEU A 346 5.93 11.36 -14.95
CA LEU A 346 6.72 11.71 -13.78
C LEU A 346 8.22 11.55 -14.03
N TYR A 347 8.66 10.45 -14.64
CA TYR A 347 10.06 10.22 -14.98
C TYR A 347 10.63 11.30 -15.92
N GLU A 348 9.89 11.62 -17.00
CA GLU A 348 10.34 12.61 -17.97
C GLU A 348 10.32 14.04 -17.39
N GLN A 349 9.28 14.40 -16.61
CA GLN A 349 9.20 15.72 -15.97
C GLN A 349 10.27 15.89 -14.89
N SER A 350 10.51 14.89 -14.04
CA SER A 350 11.56 14.93 -13.02
C SER A 350 12.94 15.10 -13.64
N ARG A 351 13.21 14.41 -14.76
CA ARG A 351 14.47 14.55 -15.49
C ARG A 351 14.65 15.94 -16.12
N LEU A 352 13.55 16.64 -16.44
CA LEU A 352 13.60 18.01 -16.94
C LEU A 352 13.76 19.02 -15.79
N ALA A 353 13.12 18.75 -14.64
CA ALA A 353 13.16 19.62 -13.47
C ALA A 353 14.53 19.60 -12.79
N ASP A 354 15.16 18.43 -12.74
CA ASP A 354 16.49 18.24 -12.13
C ASP A 354 17.32 17.21 -12.92
N PRO A 355 18.05 17.66 -13.96
CA PRO A 355 18.87 16.77 -14.78
C PRO A 355 20.10 16.20 -14.07
N ASP A 356 20.59 16.88 -13.03
CA ASP A 356 21.81 16.52 -12.30
C ASP A 356 21.53 15.49 -11.20
N ASP A 357 20.32 15.51 -10.61
CA ASP A 357 19.87 14.60 -9.57
C ASP A 357 18.73 13.67 -10.09
N PRO A 358 19.08 12.56 -10.78
CA PRO A 358 18.11 11.73 -11.47
C PRO A 358 17.11 11.08 -10.52
N THR A 359 15.84 11.04 -10.95
CA THR A 359 14.74 10.36 -10.26
C THR A 359 14.44 9.03 -10.96
N ALA A 360 14.39 7.92 -10.19
CA ALA A 360 13.80 6.67 -10.64
C ALA A 360 12.31 6.65 -10.27
N VAL A 361 11.47 6.06 -11.13
CA VAL A 361 10.03 5.94 -10.86
C VAL A 361 9.61 4.47 -10.91
N ILE A 362 9.03 3.98 -9.85
CA ILE A 362 8.55 2.59 -9.72
C ILE A 362 7.02 2.58 -9.83
N MET A 363 6.50 1.93 -10.87
CA MET A 363 5.08 1.52 -10.91
C MET A 363 4.91 0.27 -10.04
N TRP A 364 4.27 0.42 -8.89
CA TRP A 364 4.13 -0.67 -7.94
C TRP A 364 2.70 -1.23 -7.94
N MET A 365 2.49 -2.36 -8.62
CA MET A 365 1.25 -3.16 -8.55
C MET A 365 1.49 -4.37 -7.65
N GLY A 366 1.64 -4.10 -6.37
CA GLY A 366 2.07 -5.09 -5.38
C GLY A 366 0.98 -5.52 -4.40
N TYR A 367 -0.31 -5.20 -4.64
CA TYR A 367 -1.40 -5.54 -3.72
C TYR A 367 -2.70 -5.87 -4.46
N ASP A 368 -3.66 -6.47 -3.76
CA ASP A 368 -5.02 -6.74 -4.24
C ASP A 368 -5.86 -5.44 -4.13
N ALA A 369 -5.83 -4.59 -5.16
CA ALA A 369 -6.70 -3.42 -5.20
C ALA A 369 -8.17 -3.86 -5.40
N PRO A 370 -9.17 -3.06 -4.95
CA PRO A 370 -10.57 -3.35 -5.29
C PRO A 370 -10.76 -3.46 -6.81
N ASP A 371 -11.51 -4.46 -7.28
CA ASP A 371 -11.66 -4.80 -8.71
C ASP A 371 -12.33 -3.70 -9.55
N GLY A 372 -12.96 -2.71 -8.93
CA GLY A 372 -13.65 -1.60 -9.60
C GLY A 372 -14.64 -0.90 -8.67
N PHE A 373 -15.27 0.15 -9.16
CA PHE A 373 -16.25 0.94 -8.39
C PHE A 373 -17.48 0.13 -7.93
N THR A 374 -17.75 -1.02 -8.52
CA THR A 374 -18.83 -1.94 -8.09
C THR A 374 -18.37 -2.98 -7.08
N ASP A 375 -17.09 -3.03 -6.75
CA ASP A 375 -16.56 -3.92 -5.73
C ASP A 375 -16.89 -3.37 -4.33
N PRO A 376 -17.66 -4.09 -3.50
CA PRO A 376 -18.02 -3.60 -2.17
C PRO A 376 -16.81 -3.41 -1.23
N ARG A 377 -15.66 -4.00 -1.54
CA ARG A 377 -14.42 -3.85 -0.78
C ARG A 377 -13.82 -2.45 -0.89
N ILE A 378 -14.27 -1.63 -1.86
CA ILE A 378 -13.83 -0.24 -2.02
C ILE A 378 -14.21 0.64 -0.82
N ALA A 379 -15.26 0.28 -0.08
CA ALA A 379 -15.72 1.00 1.10
C ALA A 379 -15.08 0.50 2.41
N ALA A 380 -14.09 -0.40 2.33
CA ALA A 380 -13.43 -0.99 3.50
C ALA A 380 -11.90 -0.92 3.35
N PRO A 381 -11.15 -0.66 4.44
CA PRO A 381 -9.70 -0.46 4.38
C PRO A 381 -8.89 -1.77 4.40
N ASP A 382 -9.53 -2.94 4.41
CA ASP A 382 -8.83 -4.22 4.60
C ASP A 382 -7.78 -4.49 3.53
N LEU A 383 -8.08 -4.17 2.27
CA LEU A 383 -7.14 -4.34 1.17
C LEU A 383 -6.02 -3.29 1.23
N ALA A 384 -6.34 -2.08 1.70
CA ALA A 384 -5.35 -1.02 1.90
C ALA A 384 -4.35 -1.40 2.99
N ARG A 385 -4.82 -1.93 4.12
CA ARG A 385 -3.95 -2.41 5.21
C ARG A 385 -3.04 -3.55 4.77
N ALA A 386 -3.62 -4.58 4.11
CA ALA A 386 -2.83 -5.68 3.58
C ALA A 386 -1.83 -5.23 2.50
N GLY A 387 -2.22 -4.27 1.67
CA GLY A 387 -1.35 -3.61 0.70
C GLY A 387 -0.25 -2.79 1.37
N GLY A 388 -0.57 -2.12 2.47
CA GLY A 388 0.36 -1.33 3.28
C GLY A 388 1.52 -2.16 3.84
N ASP A 389 1.23 -3.37 4.36
CA ASP A 389 2.27 -4.30 4.82
C ASP A 389 3.26 -4.67 3.70
N LEU A 390 2.73 -4.96 2.51
CA LEU A 390 3.54 -5.32 1.34
C LEU A 390 4.37 -4.13 0.83
N LEU A 391 3.72 -2.95 0.76
CA LEU A 391 4.36 -1.72 0.32
C LEU A 391 5.50 -1.31 1.26
N ALA A 392 5.26 -1.37 2.58
CA ALA A 392 6.26 -1.07 3.59
C ALA A 392 7.48 -1.99 3.49
N ALA A 393 7.26 -3.30 3.29
CA ALA A 393 8.34 -4.26 3.12
C ALA A 393 9.18 -3.95 1.87
N ASP A 394 8.53 -3.64 0.75
CA ASP A 394 9.21 -3.33 -0.51
C ASP A 394 9.95 -1.99 -0.46
N VAL A 395 9.32 -0.92 0.05
CA VAL A 395 9.95 0.41 0.16
C VAL A 395 11.10 0.40 1.15
N ASN A 396 10.96 -0.26 2.30
CA ASN A 396 12.06 -0.42 3.25
C ASN A 396 13.25 -1.19 2.64
N GLY A 397 12.98 -2.08 1.68
CA GLY A 397 14.00 -2.79 0.91
C GLY A 397 14.86 -1.89 0.02
N LEU A 398 14.33 -0.75 -0.45
CA LEU A 398 15.09 0.20 -1.28
C LEU A 398 16.29 0.79 -0.54
N ALA A 399 16.10 1.16 0.72
CA ALA A 399 17.17 1.73 1.53
C ALA A 399 18.35 0.77 1.74
N ALA A 400 18.10 -0.55 1.72
CA ALA A 400 19.13 -1.56 1.94
C ALA A 400 20.06 -1.74 0.71
N THR A 401 19.57 -1.47 -0.50
CA THR A 401 20.34 -1.65 -1.75
C THR A 401 20.89 -0.35 -2.31
N HIS A 402 20.39 0.80 -1.86
CA HIS A 402 20.79 2.08 -2.37
C HIS A 402 22.24 2.45 -1.97
N THR A 403 22.99 2.98 -2.93
CA THR A 403 24.40 3.39 -2.73
C THR A 403 24.47 4.89 -2.40
N GLY A 404 24.40 5.26 -1.13
CA GLY A 404 24.50 6.63 -0.65
C GLY A 404 23.22 7.18 -0.05
N ALA A 405 23.06 8.49 0.03
CA ALA A 405 21.83 9.12 0.47
C ALA A 405 20.82 9.17 -0.69
N SER A 406 19.60 8.73 -0.44
CA SER A 406 18.50 8.81 -1.39
C SER A 406 17.31 9.53 -0.77
N HIS A 407 16.47 10.12 -1.62
CA HIS A 407 15.18 10.68 -1.24
C HIS A 407 14.07 9.80 -1.84
N VAL A 408 13.21 9.26 -1.01
CA VAL A 408 12.13 8.35 -1.42
C VAL A 408 10.78 9.03 -1.19
N THR A 409 10.01 9.18 -2.26
CA THR A 409 8.64 9.71 -2.23
C THR A 409 7.66 8.58 -2.58
N VAL A 410 6.66 8.34 -1.74
CA VAL A 410 5.62 7.33 -2.03
C VAL A 410 4.32 8.05 -2.38
N ILE A 411 3.78 7.77 -3.57
CA ILE A 411 2.64 8.47 -4.15
C ILE A 411 1.47 7.50 -4.27
N GLY A 412 0.40 7.76 -3.52
CA GLY A 412 -0.83 6.98 -3.57
C GLY A 412 -1.94 7.73 -4.32
N HIS A 413 -2.55 7.08 -5.30
CA HIS A 413 -3.70 7.60 -6.02
C HIS A 413 -4.97 6.86 -5.60
N SER A 414 -6.05 7.60 -5.36
CA SER A 414 -7.35 6.99 -5.04
C SER A 414 -7.25 6.07 -3.82
N TYR A 415 -7.79 4.86 -3.88
CA TYR A 415 -7.64 3.82 -2.85
C TYR A 415 -6.16 3.52 -2.50
N GLY A 416 -5.24 3.70 -3.45
CA GLY A 416 -3.80 3.58 -3.21
C GLY A 416 -3.27 4.61 -2.22
N SER A 417 -3.92 5.76 -2.05
CA SER A 417 -3.56 6.76 -1.04
C SER A 417 -3.84 6.26 0.39
N THR A 418 -4.95 5.55 0.59
CA THR A 418 -5.24 4.85 1.86
C THR A 418 -4.21 3.76 2.12
N THR A 419 -3.82 2.99 1.07
CA THR A 419 -2.75 1.98 1.17
C THR A 419 -1.42 2.59 1.60
N VAL A 420 -1.04 3.75 1.03
CA VAL A 420 0.17 4.49 1.42
C VAL A 420 0.09 4.99 2.86
N ALA A 421 -1.04 5.57 3.25
CA ALA A 421 -1.25 6.04 4.63
C ALA A 421 -1.14 4.89 5.65
N ASP A 422 -1.73 3.72 5.34
CA ASP A 422 -1.67 2.54 6.19
C ASP A 422 -0.26 1.94 6.25
N ALA A 423 0.50 2.00 5.16
CA ALA A 423 1.90 1.56 5.14
C ALA A 423 2.77 2.37 6.11
N PHE A 424 2.57 3.69 6.18
CA PHE A 424 3.27 4.55 7.13
C PHE A 424 2.76 4.35 8.57
N ALA A 425 1.46 4.51 8.79
CA ALA A 425 0.86 4.54 10.12
C ALA A 425 0.80 3.15 10.79
N GLY A 426 0.63 2.08 10.00
CA GLY A 426 0.41 0.71 10.50
C GLY A 426 1.59 -0.22 10.33
N SER A 427 2.36 -0.10 9.24
CA SER A 427 3.34 -1.11 8.83
C SER A 427 4.79 -0.64 8.96
N GLY A 428 5.03 0.58 9.45
CA GLY A 428 6.38 1.10 9.71
C GLY A 428 7.20 1.35 8.43
N MET A 429 6.54 1.77 7.36
CA MET A 429 7.22 2.20 6.14
C MET A 429 8.11 3.41 6.41
N ARG A 430 9.31 3.39 5.84
CA ARG A 430 10.29 4.48 5.94
C ARG A 430 10.53 5.05 4.55
N ALA A 431 10.06 6.26 4.34
CA ALA A 431 10.33 7.07 3.17
C ALA A 431 10.41 8.54 3.61
N ASP A 432 10.90 9.43 2.73
CA ASP A 432 11.09 10.83 3.06
C ASP A 432 9.78 11.62 2.95
N ASP A 433 9.03 11.44 1.87
CA ASP A 433 7.78 12.15 1.65
C ASP A 433 6.64 11.20 1.25
N ALA A 434 5.41 11.57 1.62
CA ALA A 434 4.18 10.94 1.16
C ALA A 434 3.37 11.92 0.29
N VAL A 435 2.83 11.44 -0.83
CA VAL A 435 1.92 12.21 -1.69
C VAL A 435 0.61 11.45 -1.84
N LEU A 436 -0.49 12.06 -1.46
CA LEU A 436 -1.83 11.49 -1.55
C LEU A 436 -2.65 12.28 -2.57
N ILE A 437 -3.05 11.68 -3.67
CA ILE A 437 -3.83 12.33 -4.72
C ILE A 437 -5.20 11.67 -4.90
N GLY A 438 -6.24 12.47 -5.00
CA GLY A 438 -7.62 11.99 -5.11
C GLY A 438 -8.01 11.02 -3.98
N SER A 439 -7.56 11.30 -2.75
CA SER A 439 -7.71 10.39 -1.62
C SER A 439 -9.15 10.27 -1.14
N PRO A 440 -9.70 9.04 -1.02
CA PRO A 440 -11.01 8.81 -0.40
C PRO A 440 -10.99 8.84 1.13
N GLY A 441 -9.83 9.08 1.73
CA GLY A 441 -9.61 9.11 3.18
C GLY A 441 -8.41 8.27 3.61
N THR A 442 -8.00 8.46 4.88
CA THR A 442 -6.89 7.74 5.51
C THR A 442 -7.40 6.97 6.72
N ASP A 443 -7.31 5.62 6.69
CA ASP A 443 -7.92 4.74 7.69
C ASP A 443 -7.18 4.78 9.04
N LEU A 444 -5.90 4.44 9.04
CA LEU A 444 -5.10 4.38 10.27
C LEU A 444 -4.53 5.74 10.67
N ALA A 445 -4.19 6.58 9.71
CA ALA A 445 -3.67 7.93 9.96
C ALA A 445 -4.82 8.91 10.17
N ARG A 446 -4.80 9.65 11.28
CA ARG A 446 -5.75 10.72 11.60
C ARG A 446 -5.15 12.11 11.40
N SER A 447 -3.85 12.17 11.27
CA SER A 447 -3.06 13.38 11.05
C SER A 447 -1.79 13.05 10.27
N ALA A 448 -1.12 14.07 9.75
CA ALA A 448 0.18 13.94 9.10
C ALA A 448 1.27 13.40 10.06
N GLU A 449 1.12 13.61 11.37
CA GLU A 449 2.06 13.11 12.38
C GLU A 449 2.07 11.58 12.46
N ASP A 450 0.94 10.92 12.16
CA ASP A 450 0.82 9.46 12.18
C ASP A 450 1.64 8.76 11.08
N PHE A 451 2.15 9.51 10.10
CA PHE A 451 3.07 9.01 9.08
C PHE A 451 4.51 8.82 9.61
N HIS A 452 4.83 9.40 10.75
CA HIS A 452 6.15 9.27 11.39
C HIS A 452 7.34 9.60 10.48
N LEU A 453 7.17 10.59 9.58
CA LEU A 453 8.21 11.02 8.64
C LEU A 453 9.34 11.74 9.39
N ASP A 454 10.60 11.39 9.12
CA ASP A 454 11.78 12.02 9.71
C ASP A 454 12.21 13.25 8.89
N GLY A 455 11.58 14.40 9.19
CA GLY A 455 11.85 15.66 8.50
C GLY A 455 11.11 15.85 7.17
N GLY A 456 10.43 14.84 6.67
CA GLY A 456 9.59 14.90 5.47
C GLY A 456 8.17 15.39 5.75
N LYS A 457 7.33 15.39 4.72
CA LYS A 457 5.95 15.89 4.80
C LYS A 457 4.97 14.98 4.09
N VAL A 458 3.70 15.10 4.51
CA VAL A 458 2.55 14.56 3.78
C VAL A 458 2.01 15.65 2.86
N TYR A 459 2.04 15.41 1.57
CA TYR A 459 1.51 16.30 0.54
C TYR A 459 0.18 15.76 0.04
N VAL A 460 -0.77 16.65 -0.26
CA VAL A 460 -2.11 16.24 -0.70
C VAL A 460 -2.55 17.03 -1.92
N GLY A 461 -2.88 16.32 -2.99
CA GLY A 461 -3.55 16.85 -4.19
C GLY A 461 -5.02 16.42 -4.20
N ALA A 462 -5.93 17.38 -4.06
CA ALA A 462 -7.35 17.11 -4.05
C ALA A 462 -8.05 18.18 -4.90
N ALA A 463 -8.46 17.80 -6.13
CA ALA A 463 -9.26 18.68 -6.98
C ALA A 463 -10.63 18.87 -6.36
N SER A 464 -11.15 20.10 -6.39
CA SER A 464 -12.46 20.42 -5.82
C SER A 464 -13.62 19.81 -6.61
N THR A 465 -13.37 19.44 -7.85
CA THR A 465 -14.31 18.77 -8.77
C THR A 465 -14.24 17.24 -8.73
N ASP A 466 -13.21 16.65 -8.10
CA ASP A 466 -13.08 15.20 -7.90
C ASP A 466 -13.94 14.70 -6.74
N PRO A 467 -15.07 13.98 -7.01
CA PRO A 467 -15.98 13.52 -5.96
C PRO A 467 -15.35 12.47 -5.03
N VAL A 468 -14.33 11.73 -5.48
CA VAL A 468 -13.67 10.72 -4.66
C VAL A 468 -12.90 11.36 -3.51
N SER A 469 -12.29 12.52 -3.76
CA SER A 469 -11.56 13.29 -2.74
C SER A 469 -12.46 13.87 -1.62
N TRP A 470 -13.79 13.76 -1.75
CA TRP A 470 -14.75 14.21 -0.76
C TRP A 470 -15.27 13.09 0.15
N ILE A 471 -14.90 11.83 -0.11
CA ILE A 471 -15.38 10.67 0.64
C ILE A 471 -14.89 10.67 2.10
N GLY A 472 -13.68 11.14 2.35
CA GLY A 472 -13.09 11.21 3.69
C GLY A 472 -13.62 12.35 4.57
N MET A 473 -14.48 13.20 4.04
CA MET A 473 -15.04 14.33 4.80
C MET A 473 -16.06 13.86 5.84
N PRO A 474 -16.07 14.47 7.03
CA PRO A 474 -17.07 14.15 8.06
C PRO A 474 -18.48 14.61 7.65
N GLY A 475 -19.49 13.77 7.95
CA GLY A 475 -20.91 14.07 7.75
C GLY A 475 -21.61 13.22 6.68
N ASP A 476 -22.87 13.52 6.39
CA ASP A 476 -23.72 12.77 5.43
C ASP A 476 -23.42 13.12 3.96
N LEU A 477 -22.69 14.20 3.70
CA LEU A 477 -22.36 14.67 2.36
C LEU A 477 -21.58 13.64 1.52
N PRO A 478 -20.57 12.95 2.07
CA PRO A 478 -19.87 11.91 1.35
C PRO A 478 -20.78 10.79 0.86
N ALA A 479 -21.70 10.33 1.71
CA ALA A 479 -22.64 9.28 1.36
C ALA A 479 -23.60 9.74 0.25
N GLU A 480 -24.08 10.98 0.27
CA GLU A 480 -24.97 11.54 -0.76
C GLU A 480 -24.24 11.69 -2.10
N VAL A 481 -23.00 12.19 -2.09
CA VAL A 481 -22.14 12.32 -3.29
C VAL A 481 -21.85 10.95 -3.88
N LEU A 482 -21.46 9.98 -3.06
CA LEU A 482 -21.23 8.61 -3.49
C LEU A 482 -22.49 7.96 -4.06
N ASN A 483 -23.64 8.10 -3.40
CA ASN A 483 -24.92 7.58 -3.88
C ASN A 483 -25.27 8.14 -5.26
N ARG A 484 -25.02 9.45 -5.47
CA ARG A 484 -25.29 10.11 -6.75
C ARG A 484 -24.29 9.67 -7.83
N THR A 485 -23.03 9.50 -7.48
CA THR A 485 -21.92 9.21 -8.41
C THR A 485 -21.83 7.73 -8.77
N LEU A 486 -21.98 6.85 -7.79
CA LEU A 486 -21.86 5.41 -7.97
C LEU A 486 -23.20 4.72 -8.29
N GLY A 487 -24.32 5.42 -8.09
CA GLY A 487 -25.66 4.90 -8.40
C GLY A 487 -26.18 3.79 -7.48
N TYR A 488 -25.54 3.56 -6.33
CA TYR A 488 -26.02 2.63 -5.30
C TYR A 488 -25.86 3.25 -3.89
N PRO A 489 -26.74 2.90 -2.95
CA PRO A 489 -26.71 3.47 -1.60
C PRO A 489 -25.48 3.00 -0.82
N VAL A 490 -24.66 3.95 -0.44
CA VAL A 490 -23.56 3.76 0.53
C VAL A 490 -24.08 4.22 1.89
N GLY A 491 -23.77 3.49 2.93
CA GLY A 491 -24.21 3.84 4.29
C GLY A 491 -23.55 5.13 4.80
N PRO A 492 -24.07 5.72 5.88
CA PRO A 492 -23.52 6.96 6.46
C PRO A 492 -22.07 6.81 6.99
N ASP A 493 -21.61 5.57 7.20
CA ASP A 493 -20.25 5.26 7.62
C ASP A 493 -19.36 4.83 6.44
N ALA A 494 -19.81 5.05 5.20
CA ALA A 494 -19.01 4.77 4.03
C ALA A 494 -17.93 5.83 3.87
N GLY A 495 -16.71 5.43 3.99
CA GLY A 495 -15.52 6.24 3.86
C GLY A 495 -14.32 5.46 4.35
N LEU A 496 -13.14 5.87 3.93
CA LEU A 496 -11.89 5.25 4.30
C LEU A 496 -11.16 6.10 5.37
N GLY A 497 -11.90 6.69 6.29
CA GLY A 497 -11.36 7.42 7.43
C GLY A 497 -11.32 8.93 7.25
N THR A 498 -10.19 9.58 7.61
CA THR A 498 -10.05 11.03 7.70
C THR A 498 -9.70 11.65 6.34
N ASP A 499 -10.26 12.84 6.02
CA ASP A 499 -9.86 13.62 4.84
C ASP A 499 -8.46 14.22 5.01
N PRO A 500 -7.45 13.77 4.22
CA PRO A 500 -6.11 14.29 4.34
C PRO A 500 -5.94 15.71 3.74
N ALA A 501 -6.94 16.24 3.00
CA ALA A 501 -6.95 17.61 2.47
C ALA A 501 -7.49 18.64 3.46
N GLY A 502 -7.99 18.20 4.62
CA GLY A 502 -8.43 19.07 5.70
C GLY A 502 -7.27 19.80 6.38
N ASP A 503 -7.49 21.04 6.82
CA ASP A 503 -6.49 21.85 7.52
C ASP A 503 -6.08 21.25 8.87
N GLU A 504 -6.99 20.55 9.55
CA GLU A 504 -6.73 19.86 10.81
C GLU A 504 -5.84 18.63 10.65
N PHE A 505 -5.69 18.08 9.44
CA PHE A 505 -4.85 16.91 9.20
C PHE A 505 -3.36 17.22 9.32
N GLY A 506 -2.95 18.47 9.06
CA GLY A 506 -1.56 18.90 9.13
C GLY A 506 -0.72 18.55 7.90
N SER A 507 -1.34 18.15 6.80
CA SER A 507 -0.71 17.95 5.50
C SER A 507 -0.41 19.27 4.79
N VAL A 508 0.44 19.21 3.75
CA VAL A 508 0.69 20.31 2.82
C VAL A 508 -0.17 20.09 1.57
N ARG A 509 -1.28 20.82 1.44
CA ARG A 509 -2.09 20.73 0.24
C ARG A 509 -1.44 21.50 -0.90
N PHE A 510 -1.40 20.90 -2.09
CA PHE A 510 -0.98 21.55 -3.32
C PHE A 510 -2.13 21.70 -4.31
N ARG A 511 -2.01 22.65 -5.24
CA ARG A 511 -3.01 22.92 -6.27
C ARG A 511 -3.14 21.75 -7.23
N ALA A 512 -4.37 21.32 -7.48
CA ALA A 512 -4.68 20.14 -8.28
C ALA A 512 -5.95 20.29 -9.13
N GLU A 513 -6.45 21.53 -9.33
CA GLU A 513 -7.67 21.74 -10.08
C GLU A 513 -7.50 21.34 -11.56
N VAL A 514 -8.50 20.65 -12.09
CA VAL A 514 -8.56 20.21 -13.49
C VAL A 514 -9.13 21.33 -14.36
N ALA A 515 -8.57 21.52 -15.56
CA ALA A 515 -8.98 22.59 -16.44
C ALA A 515 -10.29 22.28 -17.15
N GLY A 516 -11.21 23.24 -17.17
CA GLY A 516 -12.37 23.26 -18.06
C GLY A 516 -13.66 22.67 -17.49
N GLU A 517 -13.69 22.25 -16.23
CA GLU A 517 -14.87 21.65 -15.63
C GLU A 517 -15.51 22.55 -14.56
N ASP A 518 -16.85 22.73 -14.67
CA ASP A 518 -17.67 23.37 -13.66
C ASP A 518 -18.52 22.30 -12.96
N GLY A 519 -18.13 21.85 -11.77
CA GLY A 519 -18.88 20.91 -10.96
C GLY A 519 -18.18 19.54 -10.73
N LEU A 520 -18.84 18.66 -9.98
CA LEU A 520 -18.27 17.35 -9.66
C LEU A 520 -18.27 16.44 -10.89
N ASP A 521 -17.09 15.96 -11.28
CA ASP A 521 -16.88 14.98 -12.35
C ASP A 521 -15.90 13.87 -11.89
N VAL A 522 -16.36 12.62 -11.98
CA VAL A 522 -15.52 11.44 -11.69
C VAL A 522 -14.31 11.34 -12.63
N HIS A 523 -14.43 11.89 -13.83
CA HIS A 523 -13.34 11.92 -14.80
C HIS A 523 -12.11 12.67 -14.26
N ASP A 524 -12.33 13.74 -13.48
CA ASP A 524 -11.27 14.56 -12.90
C ASP A 524 -10.39 13.76 -11.92
N HIS A 525 -10.93 12.67 -11.37
CA HIS A 525 -10.19 11.74 -10.53
C HIS A 525 -8.97 11.10 -11.21
N SER A 526 -8.90 11.10 -12.53
CA SER A 526 -7.82 10.50 -13.33
C SER A 526 -6.79 11.51 -13.85
N HIS A 527 -6.95 12.82 -13.58
CA HIS A 527 -6.19 13.89 -14.23
C HIS A 527 -5.01 14.47 -13.44
N TYR A 528 -4.65 13.86 -12.31
CA TYR A 528 -3.56 14.35 -11.45
C TYR A 528 -2.18 14.29 -12.10
N TYR A 529 -1.96 13.39 -13.05
CA TYR A 529 -0.69 13.22 -13.78
C TYR A 529 -0.67 13.86 -15.18
N ASP A 530 -1.66 14.69 -15.50
CA ASP A 530 -1.73 15.35 -16.79
C ASP A 530 -0.56 16.32 -17.00
N LEU A 531 0.05 16.23 -18.17
CA LEU A 531 1.17 17.11 -18.52
C LEU A 531 0.74 18.58 -18.54
N GLY A 532 1.51 19.41 -17.84
CA GLY A 532 1.27 20.84 -17.73
C GLY A 532 0.25 21.21 -16.64
N SER A 533 -0.38 20.24 -15.96
CA SER A 533 -1.23 20.50 -14.79
C SER A 533 -0.42 21.03 -13.60
N GLU A 534 -1.08 21.73 -12.70
CA GLU A 534 -0.50 22.18 -11.43
C GLU A 534 -0.12 20.96 -10.56
N SER A 535 -0.99 19.95 -10.54
CA SER A 535 -0.75 18.70 -9.83
C SER A 535 0.52 18.01 -10.31
N MET A 536 0.68 17.80 -11.62
CA MET A 536 1.87 17.17 -12.18
C MET A 536 3.15 17.93 -11.84
N ARG A 537 3.12 19.27 -11.89
CA ARG A 537 4.26 20.11 -11.51
C ARG A 537 4.60 19.95 -10.03
N ALA A 538 3.59 19.97 -9.15
CA ALA A 538 3.79 19.81 -7.72
C ALA A 538 4.38 18.41 -7.41
N ILE A 539 3.80 17.35 -7.96
CA ILE A 539 4.29 15.98 -7.79
C ILE A 539 5.74 15.85 -8.29
N THR A 540 6.06 16.47 -9.43
CA THR A 540 7.43 16.47 -9.98
C THR A 540 8.43 17.10 -9.03
N GLU A 541 8.15 18.28 -8.47
CA GLU A 541 9.06 18.97 -7.54
C GLU A 541 9.24 18.14 -6.24
N ILE A 542 8.16 17.54 -5.72
CA ILE A 542 8.23 16.70 -4.52
C ILE A 542 9.07 15.45 -4.80
N ALA A 543 8.76 14.72 -5.88
CA ALA A 543 9.45 13.49 -6.24
C ALA A 543 10.93 13.69 -6.60
N SER A 544 11.31 14.89 -6.98
CA SER A 544 12.69 15.29 -7.25
C SER A 544 13.42 15.86 -6.02
N GLY A 545 12.80 15.80 -4.82
CA GLY A 545 13.40 16.33 -3.60
C GLY A 545 13.46 17.87 -3.53
N ASN A 546 12.66 18.57 -4.34
CA ASN A 546 12.65 20.03 -4.50
C ASN A 546 11.35 20.66 -3.97
N SER A 547 10.70 20.05 -2.98
CA SER A 547 9.39 20.46 -2.48
C SER A 547 9.38 21.87 -1.87
N ASP A 548 10.52 22.42 -1.49
CA ASP A 548 10.69 23.81 -1.05
C ASP A 548 10.36 24.84 -2.16
N ARG A 549 10.40 24.44 -3.45
CA ARG A 549 10.06 25.30 -4.58
C ARG A 549 8.56 25.51 -4.75
N LEU A 550 7.70 24.69 -4.14
CA LEU A 550 6.23 24.76 -4.32
C LEU A 550 5.66 26.14 -4.01
N ALA A 551 6.08 26.74 -2.89
CA ALA A 551 5.61 28.06 -2.49
C ALA A 551 6.05 29.16 -3.50
N GLY A 552 7.29 29.10 -3.97
CA GLY A 552 7.82 30.06 -4.96
C GLY A 552 7.18 29.93 -6.33
N GLN A 553 6.62 28.78 -6.67
CA GLN A 553 5.94 28.49 -7.93
C GLN A 553 4.42 28.67 -7.86
N ASP A 554 3.88 29.16 -6.73
CA ASP A 554 2.44 29.32 -6.49
C ASP A 554 1.65 28.00 -6.64
N LEU A 555 2.24 26.89 -6.16
CA LEU A 555 1.63 25.55 -6.24
C LEU A 555 0.98 25.09 -4.92
N LEU A 556 1.04 25.89 -3.86
CA LEU A 556 0.38 25.55 -2.59
C LEU A 556 -1.09 25.96 -2.61
N ALA A 557 -1.92 25.18 -1.94
CA ALA A 557 -3.33 25.41 -1.73
C ALA A 557 -3.64 25.43 -0.22
N GLU A 558 -4.73 26.12 0.15
CA GLU A 558 -5.23 26.07 1.53
C GLU A 558 -5.98 24.74 1.78
N GLY A 559 -5.90 24.23 3.01
CA GLY A 559 -6.67 23.05 3.43
C GLY A 559 -8.18 23.30 3.42
N ARG A 560 -8.96 22.23 3.26
CA ARG A 560 -10.41 22.25 3.47
C ARG A 560 -10.68 22.55 4.93
N ARG A 561 -11.66 23.41 5.22
CA ARG A 561 -11.94 23.84 6.59
C ARG A 561 -13.42 23.84 6.93
N GLN A 562 -13.72 23.72 8.21
CA GLN A 562 -15.07 23.92 8.71
C GLN A 562 -15.43 25.41 8.67
N PRO A 563 -16.74 25.78 8.52
CA PRO A 563 -17.15 27.16 8.63
C PRO A 563 -16.77 27.71 10.00
N HIS A 564 -16.05 28.82 9.99
CA HIS A 564 -15.59 29.53 11.17
C HIS A 564 -16.50 30.74 11.41
N ILE A 565 -16.99 30.92 12.64
CA ILE A 565 -17.72 32.10 13.06
C ILE A 565 -16.82 32.95 13.94
N SER A 566 -16.43 34.10 13.44
CA SER A 566 -15.84 35.15 14.28
C SER A 566 -16.81 36.30 14.38
N THR A 567 -17.06 36.77 15.60
CA THR A 567 -17.82 38.03 15.81
C THR A 567 -16.81 39.17 15.94
N PRO A 568 -17.09 40.34 15.27
CA PRO A 568 -16.26 41.50 15.51
C PRO A 568 -16.35 41.92 16.98
N ASP A 569 -15.27 42.42 17.56
CA ASP A 569 -15.19 42.82 18.97
C ASP A 569 -16.24 43.88 19.34
N HIS A 570 -16.73 44.63 18.38
CA HIS A 570 -17.75 45.66 18.55
C HIS A 570 -18.47 45.96 17.25
N ILE A 571 -19.67 46.51 17.38
CA ILE A 571 -20.42 47.13 16.28
C ILE A 571 -20.38 48.64 16.47
N ASP A 572 -20.01 49.39 15.43
CA ASP A 572 -20.12 50.85 15.37
C ASP A 572 -21.57 51.25 15.05
N LEU A 573 -22.15 52.08 15.91
CA LEU A 573 -23.52 52.58 15.70
C LEU A 573 -23.51 53.75 14.74
N PRO A 574 -24.57 53.93 13.87
CA PRO A 574 -24.64 54.98 12.87
C PRO A 574 -24.60 56.41 13.39
N PHE A 575 -24.83 56.61 14.70
CA PHE A 575 -24.88 57.91 15.34
C PHE A 575 -23.75 58.16 16.36
N GLY A 576 -22.68 57.34 16.28
CA GLY A 576 -21.55 57.40 17.20
C GLY A 576 -21.81 56.60 18.48
N GLY A 577 -20.91 55.71 18.77
CA GLY A 577 -20.90 54.76 19.89
C GLY A 577 -20.49 53.40 19.42
N ARG A 578 -19.81 52.66 20.31
CA ARG A 578 -19.40 51.28 20.08
C ARG A 578 -20.10 50.38 21.08
N VAL A 579 -20.74 49.32 20.57
CA VAL A 579 -21.31 48.28 21.42
C VAL A 579 -20.36 47.07 21.36
N PRO A 580 -19.73 46.68 22.47
CA PRO A 580 -18.92 45.49 22.51
C PRO A 580 -19.78 44.25 22.29
N LEU A 581 -19.36 43.37 21.41
CA LEU A 581 -19.97 42.05 21.22
C LEU A 581 -19.20 41.00 22.03
N PRO A 582 -19.86 39.92 22.47
CA PRO A 582 -19.17 38.78 22.96
C PRO A 582 -18.21 38.26 21.87
N HIS A 583 -16.94 38.12 22.20
CA HIS A 583 -15.97 37.50 21.30
C HIS A 583 -16.34 36.03 21.15
N ILE A 584 -16.88 35.66 19.99
CA ILE A 584 -17.12 34.30 19.55
C ILE A 584 -16.13 34.09 18.42
N ASP A 585 -15.17 33.24 18.68
CA ASP A 585 -14.19 32.78 17.71
C ASP A 585 -14.15 31.25 17.82
N SER A 586 -14.91 30.60 16.97
CA SER A 586 -15.10 29.13 17.07
C SER A 586 -15.52 28.58 15.73
N ASP A 587 -14.91 27.44 15.40
CA ASP A 587 -15.42 26.58 14.35
C ASP A 587 -16.78 26.02 14.73
N ILE A 588 -17.64 25.75 13.76
CA ILE A 588 -18.93 25.10 13.99
C ILE A 588 -18.71 23.60 13.98
N PRO A 589 -18.49 22.96 15.15
CA PRO A 589 -18.18 21.54 15.20
C PRO A 589 -19.38 20.72 14.68
N GLY A 590 -19.10 19.74 13.80
CA GLY A 590 -20.13 18.89 13.23
C GLY A 590 -21.03 19.56 12.19
N SER A 591 -20.61 20.72 11.65
CA SER A 591 -21.29 21.29 10.49
C SER A 591 -21.12 20.34 9.29
N PRO A 592 -22.19 19.98 8.57
CA PRO A 592 -22.07 19.25 7.30
C PRO A 592 -21.50 20.12 6.17
N ALA A 593 -21.26 21.41 6.42
CA ALA A 593 -20.72 22.35 5.43
C ALA A 593 -19.21 22.47 5.60
N PHE A 594 -18.46 21.96 4.64
CA PHE A 594 -17.05 22.23 4.47
C PHE A 594 -16.84 23.32 3.44
N ILE A 595 -15.83 24.15 3.64
CA ILE A 595 -15.38 25.13 2.67
C ILE A 595 -14.09 24.58 2.06
N ASP A 596 -14.13 24.29 0.76
CA ASP A 596 -12.92 24.06 -0.02
C ASP A 596 -12.52 25.36 -0.71
N PRO A 597 -11.37 25.96 -0.34
CA PRO A 597 -10.92 27.24 -0.91
C PRO A 597 -10.61 27.19 -2.40
N GLU A 598 -10.42 25.98 -2.96
CA GLU A 598 -10.11 25.79 -4.37
C GLU A 598 -11.36 25.74 -5.27
N VAL A 599 -12.56 25.63 -4.70
CA VAL A 599 -13.82 25.61 -5.47
C VAL A 599 -13.98 26.87 -6.33
N GLY A 600 -14.16 26.66 -7.63
CA GLY A 600 -14.34 27.72 -8.62
C GLY A 600 -13.03 28.37 -9.08
N ARG A 601 -11.88 27.90 -8.63
CA ARG A 601 -10.59 28.30 -9.21
C ARG A 601 -10.38 27.56 -10.54
N PRO A 602 -9.99 28.27 -11.61
CA PRO A 602 -9.70 27.60 -12.87
C PRO A 602 -8.46 26.71 -12.72
N GLY A 603 -8.58 25.46 -13.10
CA GLY A 603 -7.46 24.54 -13.17
C GLY A 603 -6.56 24.81 -14.38
N SER A 604 -5.40 24.19 -14.40
CA SER A 604 -4.49 24.21 -15.53
C SER A 604 -4.17 22.78 -15.99
N SER A 605 -4.50 22.49 -17.25
CA SER A 605 -4.04 21.28 -17.93
C SER A 605 -3.67 21.67 -19.35
N VAL A 606 -2.57 21.13 -19.87
CA VAL A 606 -2.14 21.41 -21.25
C VAL A 606 -2.56 20.28 -22.17
N THR A 607 -2.74 19.07 -21.65
CA THR A 607 -3.17 17.90 -22.42
C THR A 607 -3.92 16.91 -21.54
N THR A 608 -5.05 16.47 -22.01
CA THR A 608 -5.82 15.32 -21.51
C THR A 608 -5.38 14.03 -22.19
N ASP A 609 -4.21 13.99 -22.82
CA ASP A 609 -3.79 12.90 -23.68
C ASP A 609 -3.22 11.74 -22.86
N HIS A 610 -4.06 10.78 -22.59
CA HIS A 610 -3.64 9.45 -22.12
C HIS A 610 -2.77 8.71 -23.15
N ASP A 611 -2.73 9.20 -24.39
CA ASP A 611 -1.93 8.69 -25.51
C ASP A 611 -0.61 9.45 -25.68
N TYR A 612 -0.01 9.92 -24.61
CA TYR A 612 1.31 10.59 -24.70
C TYR A 612 2.29 9.72 -25.50
N LYS A 613 2.60 10.17 -26.71
CA LYS A 613 3.66 9.60 -27.52
C LYS A 613 4.88 10.47 -27.32
N PRO A 614 5.96 9.98 -26.68
CA PRO A 614 7.19 10.73 -26.57
C PRO A 614 7.61 11.19 -27.95
N THR A 615 7.67 12.50 -28.17
CA THR A 615 8.34 13.05 -29.35
C THR A 615 9.82 12.75 -29.17
N GLY A 616 10.35 11.81 -29.98
CA GLY A 616 11.71 11.34 -29.97
C GLY A 616 12.74 12.40 -30.33
#